data_524103dafc1e66d895afd5bc7f88b99d
#
_entry.id   524103dafc1e66d895afd5bc7f88b99d
#
_cell.length_a   1.000
_cell.length_b   1.000
_cell.length_c   1.000
_cell.angle_alpha   90.00
_cell.angle_beta   90.00
_cell.angle_gamma   90.00
#
_symmetry.space_group_name_H-M   'P 1'
#
loop_
_entity.id
_entity.type
_entity.pdbx_description
1 polymer ?
#
loop_
_entity_poly.entity_id
_entity_poly.type
_entity_poly.pdbx_seq_one_letter_code
_entity_poly.pdbx_strand_id
1 'polypeptide(L)'
;MSEVLAILNDVTRCTGCEKCVSACKDYYGLAEDLPRPWKRKIDDLSSTRYTTIVRLPSGQNVRQFCRHCQDPACASACIVGALQKTSEGPVVYDPDKCIGCRYCMTACPYGIPKYDWDKSIPYVRKCTMCYSRIQEGGIPACVEACPYEATQFGPRSELITEAKKRIADSPNRYINKVFGETEIGGTCILYISDVPLDFLAFKPELGEEPLPQLTWAALSKVPPLIAGVGGIMTGVWWVINRRMQLQEQNLKDSIDRQEESK
;
A
#
# COMPACT_ATOMS: atom_id res chain seq x y z
N MET A 1 8.81 7.86 -20.32
CA MET A 1 8.28 7.26 -19.07
C MET A 1 8.98 8.01 -17.94
N SER A 2 8.23 8.62 -17.03
CA SER A 2 8.82 9.27 -15.85
C SER A 2 9.59 8.24 -15.02
N GLU A 3 10.77 8.60 -14.56
CA GLU A 3 11.61 7.73 -13.75
C GLU A 3 11.04 7.64 -12.35
N VAL A 4 11.00 6.43 -11.78
CA VAL A 4 10.47 6.22 -10.42
C VAL A 4 11.48 6.73 -9.40
N LEU A 5 11.07 7.69 -8.58
CA LEU A 5 11.88 8.30 -7.53
C LEU A 5 11.75 7.52 -6.21
N ALA A 6 12.81 7.50 -5.45
CA ALA A 6 12.91 6.78 -4.18
C ALA A 6 13.76 7.52 -3.14
N ILE A 7 13.71 7.03 -1.90
CA ILE A 7 14.60 7.46 -0.81
C ILE A 7 15.37 6.23 -0.33
N LEU A 8 16.69 6.30 -0.33
CA LEU A 8 17.57 5.34 0.32
C LEU A 8 17.89 5.81 1.74
N ASN A 9 17.68 4.94 2.73
CA ASN A 9 18.03 5.19 4.11
C ASN A 9 19.19 4.26 4.54
N ASP A 10 20.27 4.85 4.98
CA ASP A 10 21.43 4.15 5.54
C ASP A 10 21.35 4.19 7.07
N VAL A 11 20.97 3.07 7.67
CA VAL A 11 20.82 2.94 9.12
C VAL A 11 22.13 3.18 9.85
N THR A 12 23.25 2.78 9.26
CA THR A 12 24.57 2.91 9.89
C THR A 12 25.07 4.37 10.00
N ARG A 13 24.46 5.29 9.24
CA ARG A 13 24.76 6.73 9.28
C ARG A 13 23.77 7.50 10.14
N CYS A 14 22.65 6.90 10.53
CA CYS A 14 21.61 7.60 11.28
C CYS A 14 21.99 7.77 12.75
N THR A 15 22.16 9.01 13.19
CA THR A 15 22.49 9.35 14.58
C THR A 15 21.26 9.52 15.48
N GLY A 16 20.04 9.44 14.93
CA GLY A 16 18.80 9.64 15.70
C GLY A 16 18.52 11.09 16.08
N CYS A 17 19.08 12.07 15.37
CA CYS A 17 18.96 13.50 15.68
C CYS A 17 17.56 14.10 15.47
N GLU A 18 16.63 13.38 14.88
CA GLU A 18 15.23 13.74 14.61
C GLU A 18 15.01 15.00 13.73
N LYS A 19 16.04 15.60 13.11
CA LYS A 19 15.88 16.74 12.20
C LYS A 19 14.94 16.45 11.04
N CYS A 20 14.91 15.19 10.55
CA CYS A 20 13.96 14.75 9.54
C CYS A 20 12.51 14.72 10.04
N VAL A 21 12.29 14.53 11.34
CA VAL A 21 10.96 14.58 11.98
C VAL A 21 10.49 16.02 12.07
N SER A 22 11.34 16.95 12.57
CA SER A 22 11.01 18.37 12.64
C SER A 22 10.72 18.94 11.25
N ALA A 23 11.61 18.74 10.28
CA ALA A 23 11.40 19.23 8.92
C ALA A 23 10.13 18.67 8.25
N CYS A 24 9.72 17.44 8.58
CA CYS A 24 8.46 16.90 8.11
C CYS A 24 7.27 17.60 8.77
N LYS A 25 7.34 17.89 10.07
CA LYS A 25 6.30 18.63 10.79
C LYS A 25 6.16 20.06 10.28
N ASP A 26 7.26 20.74 10.10
CA ASP A 26 7.30 22.12 9.61
C ASP A 26 6.70 22.21 8.20
N TYR A 27 7.09 21.29 7.31
CA TYR A 27 6.59 21.28 5.94
C TYR A 27 5.08 21.02 5.82
N TYR A 28 4.53 20.12 6.65
CA TYR A 28 3.10 19.79 6.62
C TYR A 28 2.26 20.60 7.61
N GLY A 29 2.84 21.51 8.37
CA GLY A 29 2.16 22.27 9.43
C GLY A 29 1.54 21.36 10.49
N LEU A 30 2.24 20.28 10.87
CA LEU A 30 1.71 19.30 11.82
C LEU A 30 1.86 19.83 13.25
N ALA A 31 0.80 19.66 14.05
CA ALA A 31 0.81 20.01 15.46
C ALA A 31 1.90 19.25 16.24
N GLU A 32 2.28 19.79 17.40
CA GLU A 32 3.13 19.08 18.33
C GLU A 32 2.49 17.77 18.78
N ASP A 33 3.34 16.81 19.16
CA ASP A 33 2.83 15.53 19.62
C ASP A 33 2.23 15.67 21.00
N LEU A 34 0.98 15.26 21.15
CA LEU A 34 0.35 15.16 22.44
C LEU A 34 1.07 14.11 23.30
N PRO A 35 1.25 14.37 24.62
CA PRO A 35 1.76 13.36 25.54
C PRO A 35 0.90 12.11 25.47
N ARG A 36 1.50 10.96 25.14
CA ARG A 36 0.79 9.68 25.08
C ARG A 36 1.16 8.83 26.26
N PRO A 37 0.19 8.43 27.10
CA PRO A 37 0.45 7.55 28.24
C PRO A 37 0.85 6.11 27.84
N TRP A 38 0.57 5.73 26.59
CA TRP A 38 0.90 4.41 26.03
C TRP A 38 1.74 4.55 24.75
N LYS A 39 2.99 4.84 24.88
CA LYS A 39 3.92 4.73 23.74
C LYS A 39 4.08 3.26 23.38
N ARG A 40 3.64 2.85 22.18
CA ARG A 40 4.12 1.60 21.60
C ARG A 40 5.60 1.76 21.33
N LYS A 41 6.41 0.86 21.85
CA LYS A 41 7.90 0.90 21.76
C LYS A 41 8.41 0.95 20.31
N ILE A 42 7.62 0.60 19.31
CA ILE A 42 8.04 0.40 17.91
C ILE A 42 7.31 1.33 16.94
N ASP A 43 6.13 1.86 17.26
CA ASP A 43 5.33 2.68 16.35
C ASP A 43 4.89 3.97 17.03
N ASP A 44 5.66 5.03 16.85
CA ASP A 44 5.35 6.38 17.33
C ASP A 44 4.72 7.27 16.22
N LEU A 45 4.28 6.65 15.11
CA LEU A 45 3.56 7.34 14.04
C LEU A 45 2.14 7.72 14.47
N SER A 46 1.68 8.88 14.02
CA SER A 46 0.35 9.41 14.34
C SER A 46 -0.20 10.28 13.22
N SER A 47 -1.40 10.82 13.43
CA SER A 47 -1.98 11.82 12.53
C SER A 47 -1.16 13.10 12.46
N THR A 48 -0.35 13.40 13.48
CA THR A 48 0.54 14.57 13.57
C THR A 48 2.04 14.21 13.44
N ARG A 49 2.37 12.94 13.18
CA ARG A 49 3.76 12.47 13.03
C ARG A 49 3.85 11.44 11.91
N TYR A 50 4.26 11.87 10.72
CA TYR A 50 4.36 11.02 9.52
C TYR A 50 5.68 10.26 9.40
N THR A 51 6.69 10.66 10.14
CA THR A 51 7.99 10.00 10.26
C THR A 51 8.46 10.00 11.70
N THR A 52 9.12 8.94 12.12
CA THR A 52 9.70 8.80 13.46
C THR A 52 11.02 8.06 13.40
N ILE A 53 11.81 8.16 14.47
CA ILE A 53 13.04 7.39 14.65
C ILE A 53 12.79 6.31 15.70
N VAL A 54 12.95 5.07 15.30
CA VAL A 54 12.95 3.91 16.20
C VAL A 54 14.36 3.72 16.71
N ARG A 55 14.54 3.81 18.02
CA ARG A 55 15.84 3.58 18.70
C ARG A 55 15.89 2.14 19.16
N LEU A 56 16.83 1.38 18.64
CA LEU A 56 17.02 -0.01 19.03
C LEU A 56 17.85 -0.13 20.30
N PRO A 57 17.63 -1.18 21.12
CA PRO A 57 18.48 -1.45 22.30
C PRO A 57 19.95 -1.64 21.96
N SER A 58 20.24 -2.10 20.73
CA SER A 58 21.60 -2.29 20.18
C SER A 58 22.27 -0.97 19.73
N GLY A 59 21.59 0.17 19.88
CA GLY A 59 22.14 1.51 19.62
C GLY A 59 21.83 2.09 18.25
N GLN A 60 21.32 1.32 17.30
CA GLN A 60 20.95 1.81 15.97
C GLN A 60 19.69 2.66 16.03
N ASN A 61 19.62 3.62 15.11
CA ASN A 61 18.48 4.50 14.92
C ASN A 61 17.88 4.26 13.53
N VAL A 62 16.65 3.80 13.48
CA VAL A 62 16.00 3.44 12.22
C VAL A 62 14.79 4.32 11.97
N ARG A 63 14.78 4.98 10.83
CA ARG A 63 13.69 5.84 10.44
C ARG A 63 12.49 5.03 9.97
N GLN A 64 11.31 5.29 10.56
CA GLN A 64 10.05 4.69 10.17
C GLN A 64 9.10 5.74 9.57
N PHE A 65 8.55 5.43 8.38
CA PHE A 65 7.58 6.25 7.66
C PHE A 65 6.95 5.44 6.52
N CYS A 66 6.09 6.04 5.68
CA CYS A 66 5.45 5.34 4.57
C CYS A 66 6.48 4.76 3.60
N ARG A 67 6.25 3.51 3.14
CA ARG A 67 7.15 2.81 2.22
C ARG A 67 6.95 3.19 0.76
N HIS A 68 5.82 3.83 0.41
CA HIS A 68 5.48 4.17 -0.96
C HIS A 68 5.64 2.99 -1.92
N CYS A 69 4.98 1.86 -1.59
CA CYS A 69 5.05 0.61 -2.34
C CYS A 69 4.88 0.83 -3.84
N GLN A 70 5.52 -0.02 -4.67
CA GLN A 70 5.36 0.02 -6.12
C GLN A 70 3.93 -0.33 -6.52
N ASP A 71 3.36 -1.38 -5.91
CA ASP A 71 1.95 -1.72 -6.01
C ASP A 71 1.30 -1.61 -4.60
N PRO A 72 0.74 -0.44 -4.25
CA PRO A 72 0.33 -0.15 -2.88
C PRO A 72 -1.03 -0.75 -2.53
N ALA A 73 -1.05 -1.74 -1.62
CA ALA A 73 -2.28 -2.35 -1.12
C ALA A 73 -3.26 -1.32 -0.52
N CYS A 74 -2.75 -0.24 0.09
CA CYS A 74 -3.59 0.83 0.63
C CYS A 74 -4.32 1.64 -0.46
N ALA A 75 -3.74 1.80 -1.65
CA ALA A 75 -4.40 2.43 -2.78
C ALA A 75 -5.39 1.47 -3.45
N SER A 76 -5.00 0.19 -3.62
CA SER A 76 -5.87 -0.86 -4.14
C SER A 76 -7.14 -1.06 -3.28
N ALA A 77 -7.02 -0.97 -1.95
CA ALA A 77 -8.14 -1.08 -1.03
C ALA A 77 -8.99 0.20 -0.93
N CYS A 78 -8.58 1.30 -1.55
CA CYS A 78 -9.30 2.57 -1.47
C CYS A 78 -10.44 2.63 -2.50
N ILE A 79 -11.65 2.32 -2.05
CA ILE A 79 -12.84 2.23 -2.92
C ILE A 79 -13.25 3.55 -3.59
N VAL A 80 -12.81 4.68 -3.06
CA VAL A 80 -13.10 6.03 -3.59
C VAL A 80 -11.90 6.66 -4.30
N GLY A 81 -10.77 5.94 -4.41
CA GLY A 81 -9.56 6.45 -5.07
C GLY A 81 -8.91 7.66 -4.38
N ALA A 82 -9.14 7.84 -3.06
CA ALA A 82 -8.48 8.90 -2.28
C ALA A 82 -6.97 8.66 -2.10
N LEU A 83 -6.52 7.41 -2.17
CA LEU A 83 -5.11 7.05 -2.19
C LEU A 83 -4.74 6.60 -3.60
N GLN A 84 -3.70 7.20 -4.16
CA GLN A 84 -3.26 6.92 -5.53
C GLN A 84 -1.74 6.78 -5.59
N LYS A 85 -1.27 5.86 -6.43
CA LYS A 85 0.13 5.74 -6.84
C LYS A 85 0.39 6.71 -7.97
N THR A 86 1.41 7.55 -7.85
CA THR A 86 1.85 8.41 -8.95
C THR A 86 2.86 7.70 -9.84
N SER A 87 3.05 8.19 -11.06
CA SER A 87 4.03 7.67 -12.01
C SER A 87 5.47 7.87 -11.52
N GLU A 88 5.70 8.93 -10.74
CA GLU A 88 7.01 9.28 -10.18
C GLU A 88 7.35 8.50 -8.90
N GLY A 89 6.42 7.69 -8.36
CA GLY A 89 6.69 6.81 -7.23
C GLY A 89 5.95 7.10 -5.93
N PRO A 90 5.68 8.34 -5.51
CA PRO A 90 4.91 8.62 -4.31
C PRO A 90 3.50 8.01 -4.32
N VAL A 91 3.02 7.60 -3.15
CA VAL A 91 1.60 7.31 -2.93
C VAL A 91 1.00 8.55 -2.27
N VAL A 92 0.14 9.24 -2.99
CA VAL A 92 -0.49 10.49 -2.55
C VAL A 92 -1.86 10.23 -1.93
N TYR A 93 -2.39 11.25 -1.25
CA TYR A 93 -3.69 11.19 -0.57
C TYR A 93 -4.48 12.45 -0.85
N ASP A 94 -5.71 12.26 -1.31
CA ASP A 94 -6.69 13.31 -1.57
C ASP A 94 -7.76 13.27 -0.46
N PRO A 95 -7.76 14.24 0.47
CA PRO A 95 -8.72 14.27 1.57
C PRO A 95 -10.15 14.51 1.11
N ASP A 96 -10.38 15.20 -0.02
CA ASP A 96 -11.71 15.56 -0.50
C ASP A 96 -12.49 14.35 -1.00
N LYS A 97 -11.79 13.29 -1.44
CA LYS A 97 -12.38 12.01 -1.81
C LYS A 97 -12.57 11.05 -0.65
N CYS A 98 -11.91 11.31 0.48
CA CYS A 98 -11.86 10.33 1.56
C CYS A 98 -13.17 10.27 2.35
N ILE A 99 -13.79 9.08 2.41
CA ILE A 99 -14.99 8.81 3.20
C ILE A 99 -14.72 8.24 4.61
N GLY A 100 -13.44 8.13 5.00
CA GLY A 100 -13.05 7.66 6.34
C GLY A 100 -13.28 6.16 6.61
N CYS A 101 -13.40 5.30 5.59
CA CYS A 101 -13.68 3.86 5.75
C CYS A 101 -12.53 3.06 6.39
N ARG A 102 -11.33 3.59 6.43
CA ARG A 102 -10.11 3.01 7.09
C ARG A 102 -9.58 1.72 6.48
N TYR A 103 -10.09 1.25 5.34
CA TYR A 103 -9.58 0.05 4.68
C TYR A 103 -8.09 0.12 4.36
N CYS A 104 -7.58 1.31 4.02
CA CYS A 104 -6.15 1.53 3.80
C CYS A 104 -5.28 1.28 5.04
N MET A 105 -5.82 1.45 6.26
CA MET A 105 -5.10 1.15 7.50
C MET A 105 -4.95 -0.35 7.71
N THR A 106 -6.02 -1.11 7.42
CA THR A 106 -6.03 -2.58 7.53
C THR A 106 -5.22 -3.24 6.41
N ALA A 107 -5.31 -2.70 5.18
CA ALA A 107 -4.61 -3.25 4.02
C ALA A 107 -3.10 -3.00 4.04
N CYS A 108 -2.60 -2.01 4.81
CA CYS A 108 -1.19 -1.69 4.82
C CYS A 108 -0.39 -2.70 5.67
N PRO A 109 0.50 -3.52 5.07
CA PRO A 109 1.28 -4.51 5.81
C PRO A 109 2.28 -3.88 6.79
N TYR A 110 2.61 -2.60 6.56
CA TYR A 110 3.51 -1.83 7.41
C TYR A 110 2.81 -1.00 8.50
N GLY A 111 1.47 -1.02 8.56
CA GLY A 111 0.68 -0.29 9.56
C GLY A 111 0.83 1.25 9.51
N ILE A 112 1.16 1.81 8.36
CA ILE A 112 1.58 3.23 8.23
C ILE A 112 0.42 4.23 8.27
N PRO A 113 -0.68 4.09 7.52
CA PRO A 113 -1.76 5.06 7.57
C PRO A 113 -2.32 5.19 8.98
N LYS A 114 -2.44 6.43 9.47
CA LYS A 114 -3.03 6.76 10.78
C LYS A 114 -4.30 7.56 10.57
N TYR A 115 -5.14 7.58 11.58
CA TYR A 115 -6.45 8.22 11.52
C TYR A 115 -6.53 9.34 12.55
N ASP A 116 -7.18 10.43 12.19
CA ASP A 116 -7.29 11.64 13.00
C ASP A 116 -8.49 11.51 13.94
N TRP A 117 -8.34 10.72 15.00
CA TRP A 117 -9.43 10.32 15.91
C TRP A 117 -10.05 11.48 16.69
N ASP A 118 -9.31 12.59 16.82
CA ASP A 118 -9.68 13.72 17.68
C ASP A 118 -10.56 14.75 16.96
N LYS A 119 -10.91 14.50 15.67
CA LYS A 119 -11.70 15.42 14.86
C LYS A 119 -13.08 14.88 14.57
N SER A 120 -14.07 15.79 14.49
CA SER A 120 -15.45 15.46 14.12
C SER A 120 -15.54 14.87 12.70
N ILE A 121 -14.69 15.33 11.78
CA ILE A 121 -14.51 14.76 10.44
C ILE A 121 -13.06 14.25 10.36
N PRO A 122 -12.85 12.98 10.69
CA PRO A 122 -11.51 12.43 10.77
C PRO A 122 -11.00 11.99 9.39
N TYR A 123 -9.74 12.28 9.11
CA TYR A 123 -9.05 11.92 7.88
C TYR A 123 -7.94 10.89 8.13
N VAL A 124 -7.60 10.14 7.09
CA VAL A 124 -6.39 9.33 7.08
C VAL A 124 -5.19 10.24 6.91
N ARG A 125 -4.12 9.98 7.65
CA ARG A 125 -2.87 10.75 7.61
C ARG A 125 -1.70 9.83 7.36
N LYS A 126 -0.83 10.21 6.42
CA LYS A 126 0.43 9.51 6.12
C LYS A 126 1.37 10.41 5.34
N CYS A 127 2.63 10.05 5.26
CA CYS A 127 3.61 10.68 4.38
C CYS A 127 3.16 10.60 2.91
N THR A 128 3.30 11.68 2.15
CA THR A 128 3.11 11.75 0.69
C THR A 128 4.43 11.96 -0.07
N MET A 129 5.58 11.79 0.60
CA MET A 129 6.93 12.00 0.07
C MET A 129 7.18 13.46 -0.38
N CYS A 130 6.47 14.43 0.23
CA CYS A 130 6.49 15.85 -0.18
C CYS A 130 6.24 16.02 -1.70
N TYR A 131 5.21 15.34 -2.23
CA TYR A 131 4.97 15.22 -3.68
C TYR A 131 4.90 16.56 -4.40
N SER A 132 4.30 17.59 -3.81
CA SER A 132 4.28 18.95 -4.40
C SER A 132 5.69 19.51 -4.61
N ARG A 133 6.62 19.32 -3.65
CA ARG A 133 8.01 19.72 -3.84
C ARG A 133 8.69 18.93 -4.97
N ILE A 134 8.40 17.63 -5.08
CA ILE A 134 8.96 16.80 -6.16
C ILE A 134 8.48 17.29 -7.52
N GLN A 135 7.20 17.66 -7.65
CA GLN A 135 6.66 18.23 -8.89
C GLN A 135 7.32 19.56 -9.28
N GLU A 136 7.78 20.34 -8.31
CA GLU A 136 8.52 21.58 -8.49
C GLU A 136 10.03 21.36 -8.72
N GLY A 137 10.48 20.11 -8.83
CA GLY A 137 11.90 19.75 -9.00
C GLY A 137 12.73 19.77 -7.71
N GLY A 138 12.06 19.90 -6.55
CA GLY A 138 12.72 19.86 -5.24
C GLY A 138 12.85 18.45 -4.68
N ILE A 139 13.48 18.35 -3.51
CA ILE A 139 13.67 17.09 -2.78
C ILE A 139 12.80 17.05 -1.51
N PRO A 140 12.44 15.86 -0.99
CA PRO A 140 11.68 15.74 0.25
C PRO A 140 12.33 16.44 1.43
N ALA A 141 11.58 17.25 2.19
CA ALA A 141 12.08 18.07 3.31
C ALA A 141 12.91 17.27 4.33
N CYS A 142 12.54 16.02 4.58
CA CYS A 142 13.24 15.15 5.51
C CYS A 142 14.60 14.65 4.99
N VAL A 143 14.80 14.60 3.67
CA VAL A 143 16.10 14.27 3.05
C VAL A 143 17.00 15.49 3.13
N GLU A 144 16.48 16.63 2.70
CA GLU A 144 17.20 17.93 2.75
C GLU A 144 17.72 18.25 4.16
N ALA A 145 16.92 18.00 5.19
CA ALA A 145 17.26 18.28 6.58
C ALA A 145 18.27 17.30 7.21
N CYS A 146 18.70 16.25 6.51
CA CYS A 146 19.59 15.23 7.09
C CYS A 146 21.08 15.65 7.03
N PRO A 147 21.71 16.07 8.15
CA PRO A 147 23.08 16.55 8.13
C PRO A 147 24.14 15.44 7.98
N TYR A 148 23.73 14.19 8.12
CA TYR A 148 24.61 13.00 8.08
C TYR A 148 24.49 12.23 6.78
N GLU A 149 23.71 12.75 5.80
CA GLU A 149 23.43 12.05 4.54
C GLU A 149 22.96 10.60 4.74
N ALA A 150 22.31 10.34 5.88
CA ALA A 150 21.74 9.03 6.17
C ALA A 150 20.52 8.74 5.27
N THR A 151 19.99 9.75 4.59
CA THR A 151 18.92 9.62 3.62
C THR A 151 19.29 10.29 2.32
N GLN A 152 19.07 9.60 1.19
CA GLN A 152 19.36 10.10 -0.16
C GLN A 152 18.10 9.98 -1.02
N PHE A 153 17.88 10.93 -1.92
CA PHE A 153 16.74 10.96 -2.83
C PHE A 153 17.23 10.96 -4.27
N GLY A 154 16.58 10.20 -5.12
CA GLY A 154 16.90 10.12 -6.55
C GLY A 154 16.13 8.99 -7.25
N PRO A 155 16.54 8.67 -8.49
CA PRO A 155 16.03 7.55 -9.24
C PRO A 155 16.18 6.23 -8.49
N ARG A 156 15.09 5.45 -8.42
CA ARG A 156 15.09 4.19 -7.66
C ARG A 156 16.17 3.20 -8.14
N SER A 157 16.35 3.09 -9.44
CA SER A 157 17.33 2.21 -10.06
C SER A 157 18.76 2.58 -9.65
N GLU A 158 19.09 3.88 -9.64
CA GLU A 158 20.39 4.38 -9.23
C GLU A 158 20.64 4.16 -7.74
N LEU A 159 19.62 4.42 -6.91
CA LEU A 159 19.72 4.21 -5.45
C LEU A 159 19.91 2.73 -5.08
N ILE A 160 19.29 1.80 -5.82
CA ILE A 160 19.53 0.35 -5.63
C ILE A 160 20.98 0.01 -6.01
N THR A 161 21.48 0.54 -7.12
CA THR A 161 22.87 0.32 -7.55
C THR A 161 23.86 0.86 -6.52
N GLU A 162 23.63 2.07 -6.02
CA GLU A 162 24.43 2.69 -4.97
C GLU A 162 24.38 1.89 -3.66
N ALA A 163 23.18 1.42 -3.26
CA ALA A 163 23.01 0.59 -2.08
C ALA A 163 23.82 -0.72 -2.17
N LYS A 164 23.71 -1.42 -3.30
CA LYS A 164 24.48 -2.65 -3.56
C LYS A 164 25.99 -2.41 -3.57
N LYS A 165 26.42 -1.29 -4.15
CA LYS A 165 27.82 -0.88 -4.13
C LYS A 165 28.33 -0.67 -2.71
N ARG A 166 27.62 0.07 -1.87
CA ARG A 166 28.02 0.28 -0.45
C ARG A 166 28.12 -1.02 0.34
N ILE A 167 27.19 -1.95 0.11
CA ILE A 167 27.22 -3.27 0.74
C ILE A 167 28.45 -4.05 0.29
N ALA A 168 28.77 -4.03 -1.01
CA ALA A 168 29.94 -4.72 -1.57
C ALA A 168 31.27 -4.11 -1.07
N ASP A 169 31.35 -2.79 -0.99
CA ASP A 169 32.56 -2.06 -0.53
C ASP A 169 32.77 -2.25 0.99
N SER A 170 31.75 -2.59 1.76
CA SER A 170 31.84 -2.75 3.21
C SER A 170 31.00 -3.93 3.73
N PRO A 171 31.33 -5.18 3.36
CA PRO A 171 30.51 -6.37 3.66
C PRO A 171 30.38 -6.66 5.16
N ASN A 172 31.33 -6.22 5.97
CA ASN A 172 31.30 -6.39 7.43
C ASN A 172 30.41 -5.34 8.13
N ARG A 173 30.01 -4.28 7.42
CA ARG A 173 29.22 -3.18 7.97
C ARG A 173 27.73 -3.34 7.68
N TYR A 174 27.36 -4.02 6.63
CA TYR A 174 25.98 -4.14 6.19
C TYR A 174 25.55 -5.60 6.07
N ILE A 175 24.28 -5.86 6.35
CA ILE A 175 23.66 -7.11 5.92
C ILE A 175 23.59 -7.09 4.39
N ASN A 176 23.91 -8.23 3.75
CA ASN A 176 23.91 -8.37 2.29
C ASN A 176 22.46 -8.38 1.75
N LYS A 177 21.72 -7.30 1.99
CA LYS A 177 20.34 -7.12 1.55
C LYS A 177 19.99 -5.63 1.45
N VAL A 178 19.33 -5.26 0.34
CA VAL A 178 18.64 -3.98 0.20
C VAL A 178 17.18 -4.19 0.55
N PHE A 179 16.76 -3.71 1.72
CA PHE A 179 15.37 -3.82 2.15
C PHE A 179 14.48 -2.87 1.35
N GLY A 180 13.32 -3.35 0.89
CA GLY A 180 12.40 -2.61 0.04
C GLY A 180 12.67 -2.77 -1.45
N GLU A 181 13.68 -3.56 -1.85
CA GLU A 181 13.96 -3.83 -3.27
C GLU A 181 12.89 -4.71 -3.90
N THR A 182 12.57 -5.84 -3.30
CA THR A 182 11.65 -6.86 -3.84
C THR A 182 10.44 -7.13 -2.96
N GLU A 183 10.53 -6.89 -1.64
CA GLU A 183 9.47 -7.23 -0.70
C GLU A 183 8.14 -6.59 -1.11
N ILE A 184 7.10 -7.43 -1.21
CA ILE A 184 5.73 -7.02 -1.61
C ILE A 184 5.72 -6.28 -2.96
N GLY A 185 6.51 -6.76 -3.93
CA GLY A 185 6.67 -6.10 -5.23
C GLY A 185 7.56 -4.86 -5.21
N GLY A 186 8.27 -4.63 -4.12
CA GLY A 186 9.19 -3.51 -3.93
C GLY A 186 8.54 -2.22 -3.43
N THR A 187 9.38 -1.31 -2.98
CA THR A 187 8.98 0.00 -2.43
C THR A 187 9.85 1.13 -2.99
N CYS A 188 9.38 2.38 -2.87
CA CYS A 188 10.18 3.57 -3.17
C CYS A 188 11.01 4.03 -1.95
N ILE A 189 10.96 3.31 -0.85
CA ILE A 189 11.79 3.57 0.32
C ILE A 189 12.67 2.36 0.55
N LEU A 190 13.96 2.56 0.37
CA LEU A 190 14.98 1.54 0.45
C LEU A 190 15.78 1.71 1.75
N TYR A 191 16.28 0.60 2.29
CA TYR A 191 17.17 0.64 3.45
C TYR A 191 18.36 -0.27 3.24
N ILE A 192 19.52 0.18 3.73
CA ILE A 192 20.69 -0.64 4.03
C ILE A 192 20.98 -0.55 5.51
N SER A 193 21.32 -1.67 6.14
CA SER A 193 21.42 -1.77 7.59
C SER A 193 22.45 -2.79 8.02
N ASP A 194 23.00 -2.61 9.21
CA ASP A 194 23.82 -3.56 9.96
C ASP A 194 22.99 -4.52 10.83
N VAL A 195 21.67 -4.26 10.97
CA VAL A 195 20.74 -5.08 11.75
C VAL A 195 19.52 -5.48 10.92
N PRO A 196 18.88 -6.63 11.22
CA PRO A 196 17.61 -7.02 10.58
C PRO A 196 16.52 -5.99 10.84
N LEU A 197 15.65 -5.73 9.84
CA LEU A 197 14.57 -4.74 9.91
C LEU A 197 13.18 -5.38 10.05
N ASP A 198 13.08 -6.57 10.63
CA ASP A 198 11.82 -7.31 10.79
C ASP A 198 10.79 -6.54 11.63
N PHE A 199 11.26 -5.77 12.62
CA PHE A 199 10.44 -4.89 13.45
C PHE A 199 9.76 -3.74 12.66
N LEU A 200 10.27 -3.41 11.48
CA LEU A 200 9.65 -2.49 10.52
C LEU A 200 8.72 -3.21 9.54
N ALA A 201 8.34 -4.44 9.84
CA ALA A 201 7.54 -5.33 9.00
C ALA A 201 8.20 -5.68 7.64
N PHE A 202 9.52 -5.67 7.56
CA PHE A 202 10.27 -6.31 6.46
C PHE A 202 10.46 -7.81 6.76
N LYS A 203 9.34 -8.48 7.07
CA LYS A 203 9.34 -9.88 7.46
C LYS A 203 9.52 -10.79 6.24
N PRO A 204 10.28 -11.88 6.37
CA PRO A 204 10.45 -12.85 5.27
C PRO A 204 9.13 -13.46 4.78
N GLU A 205 8.13 -13.58 5.67
CA GLU A 205 6.83 -14.19 5.38
C GLU A 205 5.97 -13.35 4.42
N LEU A 206 6.28 -12.07 4.23
CA LEU A 206 5.51 -11.20 3.32
C LEU A 206 5.69 -11.53 1.84
N GLY A 207 6.73 -12.30 1.49
CA GLY A 207 7.04 -12.67 0.12
C GLY A 207 7.45 -11.48 -0.76
N GLU A 208 7.65 -11.76 -2.04
CA GLU A 208 8.04 -10.75 -3.03
C GLU A 208 6.88 -10.27 -3.90
N GLU A 209 5.77 -11.03 -3.92
CA GLU A 209 4.62 -10.68 -4.74
C GLU A 209 3.81 -9.52 -4.16
N PRO A 210 3.36 -8.58 -4.99
CA PRO A 210 2.48 -7.50 -4.54
C PRO A 210 1.16 -8.04 -3.99
N LEU A 211 0.74 -7.58 -2.81
CA LEU A 211 -0.51 -8.02 -2.17
C LEU A 211 -1.76 -7.82 -3.04
N PRO A 212 -1.92 -6.73 -3.82
CA PRO A 212 -3.06 -6.58 -4.72
C PRO A 212 -3.18 -7.67 -5.77
N GLN A 213 -2.06 -8.23 -6.25
CA GLN A 213 -2.07 -9.32 -7.24
C GLN A 213 -2.64 -10.62 -6.67
N LEU A 214 -2.40 -10.92 -5.39
CA LEU A 214 -2.99 -12.09 -4.73
C LEU A 214 -4.52 -12.00 -4.71
N THR A 215 -5.06 -10.83 -4.40
CA THR A 215 -6.50 -10.58 -4.43
C THR A 215 -7.03 -10.66 -5.87
N TRP A 216 -6.33 -10.07 -6.83
CA TRP A 216 -6.70 -10.10 -8.24
C TRP A 216 -6.72 -11.51 -8.81
N ALA A 217 -5.75 -12.36 -8.44
CA ALA A 217 -5.70 -13.76 -8.87
C ALA A 217 -6.96 -14.56 -8.49
N ALA A 218 -7.61 -14.22 -7.37
CA ALA A 218 -8.89 -14.80 -6.98
C ALA A 218 -10.08 -14.11 -7.68
N LEU A 219 -10.14 -12.78 -7.65
CA LEU A 219 -11.28 -12.01 -8.16
C LEU A 219 -11.43 -12.11 -9.68
N SER A 220 -10.34 -12.24 -10.44
CA SER A 220 -10.39 -12.38 -11.89
C SER A 220 -11.11 -13.66 -12.37
N LYS A 221 -11.23 -14.68 -11.51
CA LYS A 221 -11.94 -15.94 -11.81
C LYS A 221 -13.46 -15.84 -11.57
N VAL A 222 -13.93 -14.84 -10.85
CA VAL A 222 -15.34 -14.69 -10.49
C VAL A 222 -16.23 -14.37 -11.71
N PRO A 223 -15.90 -13.42 -12.60
CA PRO A 223 -16.74 -13.14 -13.77
C PRO A 223 -16.95 -14.35 -14.69
N PRO A 224 -15.91 -15.09 -15.11
CA PRO A 224 -16.12 -16.28 -15.96
C PRO A 224 -16.90 -17.40 -15.23
N LEU A 225 -16.73 -17.56 -13.92
CA LEU A 225 -17.52 -18.50 -13.14
C LEU A 225 -19.02 -18.13 -13.14
N ILE A 226 -19.34 -16.85 -12.90
CA ILE A 226 -20.73 -16.37 -12.92
C ILE A 226 -21.34 -16.54 -14.31
N ALA A 227 -20.58 -16.20 -15.38
CA ALA A 227 -21.05 -16.37 -16.75
C ALA A 227 -21.30 -17.84 -17.08
N GLY A 228 -20.43 -18.76 -16.67
CA GLY A 228 -20.60 -20.20 -16.87
C GLY A 228 -21.80 -20.75 -16.13
N VAL A 229 -21.93 -20.48 -14.83
CA VAL A 229 -23.08 -20.93 -14.02
C VAL A 229 -24.37 -20.32 -14.52
N GLY A 230 -24.39 -19.02 -14.85
CA GLY A 230 -25.54 -18.33 -15.40
C GLY A 230 -26.00 -18.93 -16.74
N GLY A 231 -25.04 -19.26 -17.62
CA GLY A 231 -25.34 -19.95 -18.89
C GLY A 231 -25.98 -21.32 -18.69
N ILE A 232 -25.42 -22.13 -17.77
CA ILE A 232 -25.99 -23.43 -17.42
C ILE A 232 -27.40 -23.29 -16.86
N MET A 233 -27.61 -22.39 -15.91
CA MET A 233 -28.92 -22.14 -15.30
C MET A 233 -29.95 -21.66 -16.32
N THR A 234 -29.54 -20.78 -17.25
CA THR A 234 -30.39 -20.33 -18.36
C THR A 234 -30.76 -21.50 -19.29
N GLY A 235 -29.80 -22.36 -19.60
CA GLY A 235 -30.04 -23.57 -20.39
C GLY A 235 -31.03 -24.51 -19.71
N VAL A 236 -30.86 -24.81 -18.43
CA VAL A 236 -31.79 -25.63 -17.63
C VAL A 236 -33.19 -25.02 -17.60
N TRP A 237 -33.28 -23.70 -17.33
CA TRP A 237 -34.57 -22.98 -17.36
C TRP A 237 -35.24 -23.08 -18.72
N TRP A 238 -34.48 -22.90 -19.81
CA TRP A 238 -35.02 -23.00 -21.16
C TRP A 238 -35.59 -24.40 -21.45
N VAL A 239 -34.86 -25.50 -21.07
CA VAL A 239 -35.32 -26.88 -21.26
C VAL A 239 -36.61 -27.15 -20.46
N ILE A 240 -36.66 -26.70 -19.19
CA ILE A 240 -37.84 -26.88 -18.35
C ILE A 240 -39.04 -26.09 -18.93
N ASN A 241 -38.85 -24.86 -19.30
CA ASN A 241 -39.88 -24.01 -19.84
C ASN A 241 -40.39 -24.56 -21.19
N ARG A 242 -39.52 -25.03 -22.02
CA ARG A 242 -39.91 -25.68 -23.29
C ARG A 242 -40.69 -26.96 -23.07
N ARG A 243 -40.36 -27.79 -22.08
CA ARG A 243 -41.15 -28.98 -21.69
C ARG A 243 -42.55 -28.60 -21.24
N MET A 244 -42.69 -27.60 -20.42
CA MET A 244 -43.98 -27.11 -19.93
C MET A 244 -44.85 -26.64 -21.10
N GLN A 245 -44.31 -25.86 -22.02
CA GLN A 245 -45.01 -25.38 -23.21
C GLN A 245 -45.54 -26.55 -24.09
N LEU A 246 -44.67 -27.56 -24.30
CA LEU A 246 -45.06 -28.74 -25.08
C LEU A 246 -46.16 -29.57 -24.38
N GLN A 247 -46.12 -29.67 -23.05
CA GLN A 247 -47.16 -30.36 -22.29
C GLN A 247 -48.53 -29.59 -22.36
N GLU A 248 -48.51 -28.28 -22.26
CA GLU A 248 -49.71 -27.45 -22.42
C GLU A 248 -50.29 -27.55 -23.83
N GLN A 249 -49.44 -27.56 -24.89
CA GLN A 249 -49.91 -27.78 -26.26
C GLN A 249 -50.54 -29.15 -26.45
N ASN A 250 -49.88 -30.21 -25.99
CA ASN A 250 -50.42 -31.58 -26.08
C ASN A 250 -51.74 -31.73 -25.34
N LEU A 251 -51.93 -31.06 -24.21
CA LEU A 251 -53.18 -31.05 -23.45
C LEU A 251 -54.30 -30.35 -24.22
N LYS A 252 -54.04 -29.16 -24.80
CA LYS A 252 -54.99 -28.47 -25.68
C LYS A 252 -55.38 -29.31 -26.87
N ASP A 253 -54.43 -29.87 -27.61
CA ASP A 253 -54.71 -30.70 -28.75
C ASP A 253 -55.52 -31.99 -28.40
N SER A 254 -55.43 -32.46 -27.15
CA SER A 254 -56.21 -33.61 -26.66
C SER A 254 -57.65 -33.20 -26.32
N ILE A 255 -57.87 -31.99 -25.81
CA ILE A 255 -59.20 -31.42 -25.50
C ILE A 255 -59.95 -31.17 -26.82
N ASP A 256 -59.32 -30.46 -27.76
CA ASP A 256 -59.90 -30.14 -29.06
C ASP A 256 -60.36 -31.40 -29.81
N ARG A 257 -59.55 -32.47 -29.81
CA ARG A 257 -59.92 -33.76 -30.40
C ARG A 257 -61.10 -34.45 -29.71
N GLN A 258 -61.30 -34.24 -28.42
CA GLN A 258 -62.45 -34.78 -27.70
C GLN A 258 -63.74 -34.00 -27.97
N GLU A 259 -63.65 -32.70 -28.28
CA GLU A 259 -64.77 -31.87 -28.66
C GLU A 259 -65.25 -32.15 -30.10
N GLU A 260 -64.30 -32.41 -31.03
CA GLU A 260 -64.63 -32.78 -32.42
C GLU A 260 -65.26 -34.19 -32.56
N SER A 261 -65.12 -35.05 -31.56
CA SER A 261 -65.64 -36.41 -31.56
C SER A 261 -67.06 -36.53 -30.93
N LYS A 262 -67.66 -35.45 -30.51
CA LYS A 262 -69.02 -35.35 -29.99
C LYS A 262 -69.99 -34.73 -30.97
#